data_23c6c281bdb5dc02b267a6838169d2c5
#
_entry.id   23c6c281bdb5dc02b267a6838169d2c5
#
_cell.length_a   1.000
_cell.length_b   1.000
_cell.length_c   1.000
_cell.angle_alpha   90.00
_cell.angle_beta   90.00
_cell.angle_gamma   90.00
#
_symmetry.space_group_name_H-M   'P 1'
#
loop_
_entity.id
_entity.type
_entity.pdbx_description
1 polymer ?
#
loop_
_entity_poly.entity_id
_entity_poly.type
_entity_poly.pdbx_seq_one_letter_code
_entity_poly.pdbx_strand_id
1 'polypeptide(L)'
;MSRKLPNDLRSTTVLEAYRAHVTERAQENIPAKPLSASQVAELIELLKNPPAGESEFLLDLLSTRVPPGVDEAAYVKAGFLSAVAKGETPCSLISPEAAVELLGNMHGGYNIETLVGLLDDAQLAAAAAQQLKHTLLMFEAFHDVEALAKQGNSHAAAVMQSWADGEWFTDRDPVPEATKMVVFKVTGETNTDDLS
;
A
#
# COMPACT_ATOMS: atom_id res chain seq x y z
N MET A 1 -25.11 -25.29 40.84
CA MET A 1 -23.80 -25.65 40.29
C MET A 1 -23.71 -25.19 38.85
N SER A 2 -23.24 -23.94 38.64
CA SER A 2 -23.03 -23.39 37.29
C SER A 2 -21.69 -23.88 36.73
N ARG A 3 -21.72 -24.68 35.66
CA ARG A 3 -20.53 -25.02 34.91
C ARG A 3 -20.06 -23.78 34.15
N LYS A 4 -18.96 -23.18 34.58
CA LYS A 4 -18.15 -22.27 33.76
C LYS A 4 -17.63 -23.08 32.56
N LEU A 5 -18.06 -22.74 31.35
CA LEU A 5 -17.44 -23.17 30.11
C LEU A 5 -16.03 -22.57 30.04
N PRO A 6 -15.00 -23.30 29.63
CA PRO A 6 -13.68 -22.72 29.43
C PRO A 6 -13.72 -21.79 28.22
N ASN A 7 -13.46 -20.53 28.48
CA ASN A 7 -13.33 -19.47 27.50
C ASN A 7 -11.91 -19.51 26.90
N ASP A 8 -11.58 -20.55 26.13
CA ASP A 8 -10.25 -20.76 25.56
C ASP A 8 -10.31 -21.11 24.06
N LEU A 9 -11.14 -20.36 23.33
CA LEU A 9 -10.91 -20.10 21.92
C LEU A 9 -10.28 -18.72 21.85
N ARG A 10 -8.98 -18.61 22.16
CA ARG A 10 -8.18 -17.47 21.77
C ARG A 10 -8.19 -17.47 20.25
N SER A 11 -8.95 -16.54 19.67
CA SER A 11 -8.83 -16.20 18.27
C SER A 11 -7.35 -15.86 18.07
N THR A 12 -6.65 -16.69 17.30
CA THR A 12 -5.26 -16.42 16.93
C THR A 12 -5.24 -15.07 16.25
N THR A 13 -4.45 -14.13 16.74
CA THR A 13 -4.38 -12.80 16.14
C THR A 13 -3.83 -12.90 14.72
N VAL A 14 -4.17 -11.94 13.85
CA VAL A 14 -3.62 -11.90 12.47
C VAL A 14 -2.09 -11.94 12.48
N LEU A 15 -1.44 -11.34 13.50
CA LEU A 15 0.02 -11.33 13.62
C LEU A 15 0.58 -12.73 13.91
N GLU A 16 -0.01 -13.44 14.87
CA GLU A 16 0.40 -14.80 15.21
C GLU A 16 0.18 -15.75 14.02
N ALA A 17 -0.97 -15.67 13.38
CA ALA A 17 -1.32 -16.47 12.21
C ALA A 17 -0.36 -16.20 11.05
N TYR A 18 -0.01 -14.94 10.80
CA TYR A 18 0.90 -14.58 9.72
C TYR A 18 2.34 -15.04 10.02
N ARG A 19 2.83 -14.89 11.24
CA ARG A 19 4.15 -15.42 11.64
C ARG A 19 4.23 -16.93 11.48
N ALA A 20 3.19 -17.66 11.88
CA ALA A 20 3.11 -19.10 11.67
C ALA A 20 3.15 -19.45 10.18
N HIS A 21 2.38 -18.72 9.34
CA HIS A 21 2.38 -18.89 7.91
C HIS A 21 3.77 -18.61 7.28
N VAL A 22 4.45 -17.54 7.69
CA VAL A 22 5.83 -17.25 7.24
C VAL A 22 6.77 -18.41 7.58
N THR A 23 6.65 -18.96 8.80
CA THR A 23 7.50 -20.08 9.25
C THR A 23 7.23 -21.35 8.45
N GLU A 24 5.96 -21.68 8.21
CA GLU A 24 5.55 -22.83 7.39
C GLU A 24 6.10 -22.73 5.96
N ARG A 25 5.89 -21.58 5.32
CA ARG A 25 6.36 -21.34 3.95
C ARG A 25 7.89 -21.39 3.84
N ALA A 26 8.58 -20.88 4.84
CA ALA A 26 10.05 -20.92 4.88
C ALA A 26 10.61 -22.33 4.93
N GLN A 27 9.91 -23.31 5.54
CA GLN A 27 10.32 -24.72 5.55
C GLN A 27 10.27 -25.34 4.13
N GLU A 28 9.39 -24.81 3.27
CA GLU A 28 9.25 -25.23 1.87
C GLU A 28 10.13 -24.40 0.92
N ASN A 29 10.92 -23.43 1.44
CA ASN A 29 11.71 -22.45 0.69
C ASN A 29 10.86 -21.60 -0.29
N ILE A 30 9.63 -21.31 0.06
CA ILE A 30 8.74 -20.45 -0.72
C ILE A 30 8.35 -19.21 0.10
N PRO A 31 8.11 -18.05 -0.55
CA PRO A 31 7.74 -16.83 0.16
C PRO A 31 6.34 -16.94 0.80
N ALA A 32 6.13 -16.21 1.88
CA ALA A 32 4.82 -16.05 2.49
C ALA A 32 3.85 -15.39 1.49
N LYS A 33 2.59 -15.84 1.50
CA LYS A 33 1.54 -15.22 0.69
C LYS A 33 1.24 -13.81 1.17
N PRO A 34 0.76 -12.92 0.29
CA PRO A 34 0.21 -11.63 0.69
C PRO A 34 -0.98 -11.80 1.67
N LEU A 35 -1.29 -10.72 2.37
CA LEU A 35 -2.46 -10.66 3.24
C LEU A 35 -3.76 -10.61 2.41
N SER A 36 -4.77 -11.33 2.84
CA SER A 36 -6.13 -11.23 2.31
C SER A 36 -6.82 -9.94 2.78
N ALA A 37 -7.94 -9.58 2.15
CA ALA A 37 -8.73 -8.41 2.54
C ALA A 37 -9.17 -8.45 4.02
N SER A 38 -9.58 -9.61 4.52
CA SER A 38 -9.96 -9.77 5.93
C SER A 38 -8.77 -9.58 6.87
N GLN A 39 -7.60 -10.11 6.52
CA GLN A 39 -6.38 -9.91 7.29
C GLN A 39 -5.90 -8.45 7.28
N VAL A 40 -6.06 -7.74 6.15
CA VAL A 40 -5.77 -6.30 6.09
C VAL A 40 -6.74 -5.50 6.96
N ALA A 41 -8.03 -5.85 6.99
CA ALA A 41 -8.99 -5.21 7.88
C ALA A 41 -8.61 -5.40 9.37
N GLU A 42 -8.20 -6.61 9.79
CA GLU A 42 -7.70 -6.86 11.15
C GLU A 42 -6.39 -6.10 11.43
N LEU A 43 -5.46 -6.05 10.46
CA LEU A 43 -4.22 -5.29 10.55
C LEU A 43 -4.49 -3.80 10.79
N ILE A 44 -5.47 -3.23 10.10
CA ILE A 44 -5.89 -1.83 10.27
C ILE A 44 -6.36 -1.54 11.70
N GLU A 45 -7.11 -2.44 12.33
CA GLU A 45 -7.53 -2.25 13.72
C GLU A 45 -6.34 -2.28 14.68
N LEU A 46 -5.33 -3.10 14.39
CA LEU A 46 -4.08 -3.11 15.16
C LEU A 46 -3.23 -1.85 14.91
N LEU A 47 -3.21 -1.31 13.69
CA LEU A 47 -2.53 -0.04 13.38
C LEU A 47 -3.15 1.16 14.11
N LYS A 48 -4.46 1.16 14.31
CA LYS A 48 -5.15 2.19 15.10
C LYS A 48 -4.80 2.10 16.59
N ASN A 49 -4.60 0.89 17.11
CA ASN A 49 -4.30 0.62 18.51
C ASN A 49 -3.15 -0.42 18.61
N PRO A 50 -1.90 -0.03 18.35
CA PRO A 50 -0.81 -0.96 18.22
C PRO A 50 -0.46 -1.63 19.57
N PRO A 51 -0.34 -2.97 19.60
CA PRO A 51 0.22 -3.66 20.75
C PRO A 51 1.67 -3.25 21.00
N ALA A 52 2.09 -3.26 22.26
CA ALA A 52 3.45 -2.88 22.63
C ALA A 52 4.49 -3.73 21.88
N GLY A 53 5.44 -3.07 21.22
CA GLY A 53 6.54 -3.72 20.51
C GLY A 53 6.21 -4.24 19.12
N GLU A 54 4.97 -4.05 18.61
CA GLU A 54 4.55 -4.56 17.30
C GLU A 54 4.52 -3.50 16.18
N SER A 55 4.78 -2.24 16.49
CA SER A 55 4.61 -1.12 15.55
C SER A 55 5.38 -1.28 14.24
N GLU A 56 6.64 -1.70 14.31
CA GLU A 56 7.49 -1.89 13.14
C GLU A 56 6.96 -3.02 12.25
N PHE A 57 6.58 -4.16 12.87
CA PHE A 57 6.04 -5.30 12.14
C PHE A 57 4.68 -4.97 11.48
N LEU A 58 3.81 -4.22 12.16
CA LEU A 58 2.54 -3.77 11.58
C LEU A 58 2.74 -2.88 10.34
N LEU A 59 3.70 -1.95 10.41
CA LEU A 59 4.05 -1.09 9.27
C LEU A 59 4.68 -1.88 8.12
N ASP A 60 5.54 -2.84 8.43
CA ASP A 60 6.11 -3.73 7.41
C ASP A 60 5.01 -4.53 6.70
N LEU A 61 4.09 -5.13 7.44
CA LEU A 61 2.97 -5.86 6.85
C LEU A 61 2.12 -4.99 5.92
N LEU A 62 1.77 -3.79 6.35
CA LEU A 62 0.98 -2.86 5.53
C LEU A 62 1.72 -2.45 4.26
N SER A 63 3.02 -2.19 4.37
CA SER A 63 3.83 -1.67 3.28
C SER A 63 4.20 -2.74 2.26
N THR A 64 4.58 -3.95 2.73
CA THR A 64 5.23 -4.96 1.90
C THR A 64 4.40 -6.22 1.66
N ARG A 65 3.33 -6.45 2.45
CA ARG A 65 2.56 -7.70 2.40
C ARG A 65 1.12 -7.55 1.98
N VAL A 66 0.71 -6.36 1.58
CA VAL A 66 -0.57 -6.12 0.91
C VAL A 66 -0.30 -5.99 -0.58
N PRO A 67 -1.01 -6.75 -1.44
CA PRO A 67 -0.87 -6.59 -2.88
C PRO A 67 -1.07 -5.12 -3.29
N PRO A 68 -0.24 -4.58 -4.19
CA PRO A 68 -0.32 -3.17 -4.57
C PRO A 68 -1.38 -2.88 -5.65
N GLY A 69 -1.98 -3.92 -6.22
CA GLY A 69 -2.78 -3.87 -7.44
C GLY A 69 -4.28 -3.72 -7.22
N VAL A 70 -5.07 -4.55 -7.90
CA VAL A 70 -6.54 -4.40 -8.06
C VAL A 70 -7.36 -5.36 -7.19
N ASP A 71 -6.75 -6.10 -6.28
CA ASP A 71 -7.47 -7.02 -5.42
C ASP A 71 -8.18 -6.34 -4.24
N GLU A 72 -9.06 -7.07 -3.57
CA GLU A 72 -9.83 -6.56 -2.45
C GLU A 72 -8.96 -6.10 -1.26
N ALA A 73 -7.80 -6.72 -1.03
CA ALA A 73 -6.88 -6.32 0.03
C ALA A 73 -6.27 -4.94 -0.26
N ALA A 74 -5.92 -4.66 -1.52
CA ALA A 74 -5.46 -3.35 -1.97
C ALA A 74 -6.56 -2.28 -1.81
N TYR A 75 -7.81 -2.61 -2.12
CA TYR A 75 -8.93 -1.71 -1.91
C TYR A 75 -9.09 -1.33 -0.43
N VAL A 76 -9.04 -2.30 0.47
CA VAL A 76 -9.13 -2.06 1.92
C VAL A 76 -7.98 -1.20 2.42
N LYS A 77 -6.74 -1.47 1.97
CA LYS A 77 -5.56 -0.65 2.28
C LYS A 77 -5.73 0.79 1.80
N ALA A 78 -6.16 0.99 0.54
CA ALA A 78 -6.36 2.32 -0.03
C ALA A 78 -7.40 3.13 0.75
N GLY A 79 -8.53 2.53 1.12
CA GLY A 79 -9.56 3.16 1.92
C GLY A 79 -9.04 3.63 3.28
N PHE A 80 -8.27 2.80 3.97
CA PHE A 80 -7.64 3.18 5.25
C PHE A 80 -6.65 4.33 5.10
N LEU A 81 -5.73 4.23 4.14
CA LEU A 81 -4.72 5.27 3.89
C LEU A 81 -5.37 6.61 3.47
N SER A 82 -6.43 6.55 2.66
CA SER A 82 -7.24 7.72 2.31
C SER A 82 -7.84 8.39 3.54
N ALA A 83 -8.43 7.62 4.45
CA ALA A 83 -9.01 8.14 5.68
C ALA A 83 -7.94 8.75 6.62
N VAL A 84 -6.74 8.17 6.68
CA VAL A 84 -5.62 8.75 7.45
C VAL A 84 -5.14 10.05 6.80
N ALA A 85 -4.92 10.07 5.49
CA ALA A 85 -4.48 11.27 4.77
C ALA A 85 -5.46 12.44 4.92
N LYS A 86 -6.78 12.17 4.88
CA LYS A 86 -7.83 13.17 5.07
C LYS A 86 -8.09 13.56 6.54
N GLY A 87 -7.38 12.94 7.50
CA GLY A 87 -7.58 13.19 8.93
C GLY A 87 -8.87 12.60 9.51
N GLU A 88 -9.56 11.76 8.76
CA GLU A 88 -10.81 11.11 9.17
C GLU A 88 -10.58 9.94 10.15
N THR A 89 -9.39 9.34 10.07
CA THR A 89 -8.98 8.24 10.96
C THR A 89 -7.63 8.56 11.58
N PRO A 90 -7.56 8.77 12.91
CA PRO A 90 -6.29 8.97 13.58
C PRO A 90 -5.48 7.66 13.60
N CYS A 91 -4.18 7.77 13.28
CA CYS A 91 -3.24 6.67 13.38
C CYS A 91 -1.90 7.20 13.90
N SER A 92 -1.46 6.72 15.07
CA SER A 92 -0.21 7.19 15.67
C SER A 92 1.04 6.71 14.93
N LEU A 93 0.92 5.66 14.12
CA LEU A 93 2.02 5.04 13.38
C LEU A 93 2.20 5.62 11.96
N ILE A 94 1.17 6.26 11.41
CA ILE A 94 1.17 6.75 10.02
C ILE A 94 0.68 8.18 10.04
N SER A 95 1.57 9.12 9.68
CA SER A 95 1.16 10.51 9.48
C SER A 95 0.36 10.67 8.18
N PRO A 96 -0.40 11.77 8.00
CA PRO A 96 -1.06 12.06 6.74
C PRO A 96 -0.11 12.04 5.53
N GLU A 97 1.09 12.61 5.66
CA GLU A 97 2.12 12.61 4.62
C GLU A 97 2.59 11.19 4.30
N ALA A 98 2.87 10.37 5.32
CA ALA A 98 3.26 8.97 5.13
C ALA A 98 2.14 8.15 4.46
N ALA A 99 0.87 8.45 4.76
CA ALA A 99 -0.26 7.82 4.09
C ALA A 99 -0.31 8.18 2.60
N VAL A 100 -0.01 9.44 2.23
CA VAL A 100 0.10 9.88 0.83
C VAL A 100 1.23 9.14 0.10
N GLU A 101 2.39 8.97 0.72
CA GLU A 101 3.50 8.20 0.15
C GLU A 101 3.13 6.73 -0.07
N LEU A 102 2.47 6.10 0.91
CA LEU A 102 2.00 4.72 0.78
C LEU A 102 0.92 4.57 -0.30
N LEU A 103 0.04 5.55 -0.48
CA LEU A 103 -0.91 5.62 -1.59
C LEU A 103 -0.18 5.73 -2.93
N GLY A 104 0.87 6.53 -3.02
CA GLY A 104 1.68 6.70 -4.23
C GLY A 104 2.34 5.40 -4.71
N ASN A 105 2.62 4.48 -3.80
CA ASN A 105 3.21 3.17 -4.10
C ASN A 105 2.18 2.11 -4.55
N MET A 106 0.90 2.45 -4.66
CA MET A 106 -0.14 1.53 -5.12
C MET A 106 -0.32 1.60 -6.65
N HIS A 107 -0.69 0.48 -7.28
CA HIS A 107 -0.71 0.34 -8.74
C HIS A 107 -2.10 0.11 -9.34
N GLY A 108 -3.12 -0.14 -8.55
CA GLY A 108 -4.44 -0.59 -9.04
C GLY A 108 -5.45 0.51 -9.34
N GLY A 109 -5.11 1.77 -9.13
CA GLY A 109 -6.01 2.90 -9.32
C GLY A 109 -6.84 3.30 -8.10
N TYR A 110 -6.94 2.48 -7.06
CA TYR A 110 -7.69 2.81 -5.82
C TYR A 110 -7.16 4.02 -5.04
N ASN A 111 -5.95 4.43 -5.35
CA ASN A 111 -5.25 5.58 -4.76
C ASN A 111 -5.51 6.89 -5.50
N ILE A 112 -5.90 6.83 -6.78
CA ILE A 112 -5.90 7.99 -7.69
C ILE A 112 -6.86 9.08 -7.25
N GLU A 113 -8.11 8.74 -6.97
CA GLU A 113 -9.12 9.72 -6.56
C GLU A 113 -8.67 10.48 -5.32
N THR A 114 -8.08 9.78 -4.35
CA THR A 114 -7.57 10.42 -3.13
C THR A 114 -6.41 11.36 -3.44
N LEU A 115 -5.42 10.92 -4.23
CA LEU A 115 -4.26 11.75 -4.57
C LEU A 115 -4.66 13.00 -5.37
N VAL A 116 -5.58 12.87 -6.31
CA VAL A 116 -6.11 14.00 -7.09
C VAL A 116 -6.85 14.98 -6.18
N GLY A 117 -7.73 14.47 -5.30
CA GLY A 117 -8.47 15.32 -4.36
C GLY A 117 -7.57 16.07 -3.37
N LEU A 118 -6.39 15.53 -3.04
CA LEU A 118 -5.42 16.19 -2.16
C LEU A 118 -4.59 17.28 -2.85
N LEU A 119 -4.70 17.46 -4.16
CA LEU A 119 -4.02 18.57 -4.86
C LEU A 119 -4.52 19.97 -4.43
N ASP A 120 -5.70 20.05 -3.83
CA ASP A 120 -6.25 21.29 -3.25
C ASP A 120 -6.01 21.39 -1.73
N ASP A 121 -5.40 20.38 -1.10
CA ASP A 121 -5.13 20.39 0.33
C ASP A 121 -3.93 21.30 0.67
N ALA A 122 -4.10 22.17 1.67
CA ALA A 122 -3.08 23.18 2.02
C ALA A 122 -1.76 22.57 2.54
N GLN A 123 -1.78 21.35 3.06
CA GLN A 123 -0.62 20.70 3.66
C GLN A 123 -0.08 19.55 2.79
N LEU A 124 -0.96 18.82 2.13
CA LEU A 124 -0.63 17.57 1.44
C LEU A 124 -0.50 17.71 -0.07
N ALA A 125 -0.90 18.85 -0.66
CA ALA A 125 -0.90 19.04 -2.11
C ALA A 125 0.47 18.79 -2.75
N ALA A 126 1.55 19.22 -2.13
CA ALA A 126 2.90 18.99 -2.63
C ALA A 126 3.28 17.50 -2.61
N ALA A 127 2.94 16.79 -1.54
CA ALA A 127 3.19 15.35 -1.43
C ALA A 127 2.33 14.57 -2.43
N ALA A 128 1.05 14.91 -2.56
CA ALA A 128 0.15 14.28 -3.54
C ALA A 128 0.63 14.50 -4.98
N ALA A 129 1.05 15.72 -5.32
CA ALA A 129 1.61 16.02 -6.64
C ALA A 129 2.86 15.18 -6.92
N GLN A 130 3.75 15.02 -5.95
CA GLN A 130 4.95 14.21 -6.11
C GLN A 130 4.60 12.74 -6.43
N GLN A 131 3.58 12.17 -5.76
CA GLN A 131 3.14 10.82 -6.06
C GLN A 131 2.49 10.70 -7.44
N LEU A 132 1.66 11.66 -7.83
CA LEU A 132 0.98 11.67 -9.14
C LEU A 132 1.95 11.80 -10.31
N LYS A 133 3.08 12.47 -10.17
CA LYS A 133 4.12 12.56 -11.20
C LYS A 133 4.61 11.19 -11.66
N HIS A 134 4.65 10.19 -10.77
CA HIS A 134 5.10 8.83 -11.03
C HIS A 134 3.95 7.84 -11.29
N THR A 135 2.71 8.29 -11.30
CA THR A 135 1.54 7.43 -11.49
C THR A 135 1.18 7.35 -12.98
N LEU A 136 1.39 6.19 -13.59
CA LEU A 136 1.32 6.01 -15.04
C LEU A 136 -0.05 5.54 -15.57
N LEU A 137 -0.91 5.00 -14.72
CA LEU A 137 -2.18 4.39 -15.10
C LEU A 137 -3.36 5.17 -14.52
N MET A 138 -3.54 6.41 -14.96
CA MET A 138 -4.63 7.26 -14.47
C MET A 138 -5.49 7.88 -15.58
N PHE A 139 -5.81 7.09 -16.57
CA PHE A 139 -6.51 7.53 -17.78
C PHE A 139 -7.76 8.35 -17.51
N GLU A 140 -8.61 7.94 -16.57
CA GLU A 140 -9.86 8.63 -16.26
C GLU A 140 -9.64 9.95 -15.50
N ALA A 141 -8.67 9.95 -14.56
CA ALA A 141 -8.37 11.11 -13.71
C ALA A 141 -7.48 12.16 -14.38
N PHE A 142 -6.96 11.90 -15.58
CA PHE A 142 -6.14 12.88 -16.33
C PHE A 142 -6.88 14.22 -16.51
N HIS A 143 -8.14 14.18 -16.90
CA HIS A 143 -8.94 15.37 -17.11
C HIS A 143 -9.26 16.12 -15.82
N ASP A 144 -9.33 15.43 -14.68
CA ASP A 144 -9.52 16.06 -13.38
C ASP A 144 -8.28 16.89 -12.98
N VAL A 145 -7.08 16.33 -13.17
CA VAL A 145 -5.83 17.05 -12.94
C VAL A 145 -5.69 18.23 -13.92
N GLU A 146 -6.03 18.03 -15.21
CA GLU A 146 -6.04 19.09 -16.21
C GLU A 146 -7.01 20.22 -15.83
N ALA A 147 -8.21 19.89 -15.35
CA ALA A 147 -9.20 20.85 -14.92
C ALA A 147 -8.70 21.69 -13.71
N LEU A 148 -8.09 21.05 -12.73
CA LEU A 148 -7.47 21.74 -11.57
C LEU A 148 -6.34 22.68 -12.04
N ALA A 149 -5.49 22.24 -12.95
CA ALA A 149 -4.43 23.09 -13.52
C ALA A 149 -4.99 24.31 -14.25
N LYS A 150 -6.05 24.14 -15.05
CA LYS A 150 -6.75 25.25 -15.73
C LYS A 150 -7.42 26.23 -14.78
N GLN A 151 -7.82 25.79 -13.59
CA GLN A 151 -8.35 26.62 -12.51
C GLN A 151 -7.27 27.35 -11.70
N GLY A 152 -5.99 27.13 -12.02
CA GLY A 152 -4.86 27.82 -11.39
C GLY A 152 -4.20 27.05 -10.27
N ASN A 153 -4.53 25.76 -10.05
CA ASN A 153 -3.82 24.93 -9.08
C ASN A 153 -2.39 24.65 -9.57
N SER A 154 -1.41 25.20 -8.86
CA SER A 154 0.01 25.11 -9.23
C SER A 154 0.57 23.68 -9.10
N HIS A 155 0.06 22.89 -8.16
CA HIS A 155 0.48 21.50 -7.96
C HIS A 155 -0.02 20.63 -9.13
N ALA A 156 -1.29 20.79 -9.54
CA ALA A 156 -1.83 20.11 -10.71
C ALA A 156 -1.08 20.52 -12.00
N ALA A 157 -0.75 21.80 -12.16
CA ALA A 157 0.05 22.28 -13.30
C ALA A 157 1.46 21.63 -13.30
N ALA A 158 2.10 21.47 -12.14
CA ALA A 158 3.39 20.81 -12.03
C ALA A 158 3.32 19.32 -12.36
N VAL A 159 2.23 18.62 -11.99
CA VAL A 159 1.98 17.23 -12.39
C VAL A 159 1.82 17.12 -13.91
N MET A 160 0.99 17.95 -14.52
CA MET A 160 0.79 17.99 -15.98
C MET A 160 2.10 18.24 -16.73
N GLN A 161 2.94 19.17 -16.24
CA GLN A 161 4.23 19.46 -16.85
C GLN A 161 5.17 18.25 -16.72
N SER A 162 5.25 17.63 -15.56
CA SER A 162 6.07 16.43 -15.34
C SER A 162 5.69 15.27 -16.28
N TRP A 163 4.41 15.07 -16.53
CA TRP A 163 3.94 14.06 -17.49
C TRP A 163 4.32 14.42 -18.93
N ALA A 164 4.19 15.72 -19.30
CA ALA A 164 4.58 16.19 -20.62
C ALA A 164 6.10 16.04 -20.88
N ASP A 165 6.90 16.25 -19.86
CA ASP A 165 8.37 16.14 -19.92
C ASP A 165 8.85 14.67 -19.83
N GLY A 166 7.96 13.74 -19.48
CA GLY A 166 8.29 12.32 -19.33
C GLY A 166 9.21 12.03 -18.15
N GLU A 167 9.17 12.83 -17.08
CA GLU A 167 10.03 12.67 -15.90
C GLU A 167 9.93 11.27 -15.29
N TRP A 168 8.72 10.69 -15.25
CA TRP A 168 8.47 9.33 -14.78
C TRP A 168 9.30 8.25 -15.49
N PHE A 169 9.77 8.54 -16.71
CA PHE A 169 10.59 7.64 -17.52
C PHE A 169 12.07 7.98 -17.41
N THR A 170 12.42 9.26 -17.35
CA THR A 170 13.81 9.76 -17.38
C THR A 170 14.42 9.89 -15.99
N ASP A 171 13.61 10.17 -14.96
CA ASP A 171 14.05 10.34 -13.56
C ASP A 171 14.06 8.97 -12.85
N ARG A 172 14.97 8.11 -13.31
CA ARG A 172 15.16 6.77 -12.72
C ARG A 172 16.58 6.61 -12.23
N ASP A 173 16.73 5.90 -11.13
CA ASP A 173 18.03 5.48 -10.65
C ASP A 173 18.79 4.71 -11.74
N PRO A 174 20.10 4.91 -11.86
CA PRO A 174 20.91 4.15 -12.79
C PRO A 174 20.86 2.66 -12.44
N VAL A 175 20.93 1.82 -13.46
CA VAL A 175 21.00 0.37 -13.27
C VAL A 175 22.25 0.06 -12.43
N PRO A 176 22.12 -0.67 -11.30
CA PRO A 176 23.27 -1.00 -10.47
C PRO A 176 24.26 -1.88 -11.23
N GLU A 177 25.56 -1.64 -11.02
CA GLU A 177 26.63 -2.43 -11.65
C GLU A 177 26.59 -3.91 -11.24
N ALA A 178 26.05 -4.20 -10.05
CA ALA A 178 25.90 -5.56 -9.55
C ALA A 178 24.60 -5.70 -8.74
N THR A 179 23.88 -6.80 -8.97
CA THR A 179 22.66 -7.14 -8.22
C THR A 179 22.81 -8.50 -7.57
N LYS A 180 22.49 -8.59 -6.28
CA LYS A 180 22.43 -9.85 -5.56
C LYS A 180 20.99 -10.36 -5.55
N MET A 181 20.77 -11.53 -6.13
CA MET A 181 19.45 -12.17 -6.20
C MET A 181 19.43 -13.46 -5.39
N VAL A 182 18.28 -13.75 -4.79
CA VAL A 182 17.98 -15.07 -4.22
C VAL A 182 17.21 -15.84 -5.28
N VAL A 183 17.74 -16.99 -5.68
CA VAL A 183 17.12 -17.84 -6.70
C VAL A 183 16.38 -18.97 -6.02
N PHE A 184 15.09 -19.11 -6.33
CA PHE A 184 14.29 -20.26 -5.94
C PHE A 184 14.25 -21.26 -7.09
N LYS A 185 14.66 -22.49 -6.79
CA LYS A 185 14.57 -23.58 -7.76
C LYS A 185 13.23 -24.28 -7.62
N VAL A 186 12.42 -24.23 -8.65
CA VAL A 186 11.20 -25.07 -8.77
C VAL A 186 11.54 -26.37 -9.50
N THR A 187 10.86 -27.47 -9.15
CA THR A 187 10.99 -28.75 -9.82
C THR A 187 9.82 -28.91 -10.81
N GLY A 188 10.13 -29.39 -12.03
CA GLY A 188 9.15 -29.55 -13.10
C GLY A 188 9.07 -28.34 -14.03
N GLU A 189 8.04 -28.31 -14.86
CA GLU A 189 7.72 -27.19 -15.72
C GLU A 189 6.88 -26.17 -14.96
N THR A 190 7.15 -24.91 -15.15
CA THR A 190 6.38 -23.79 -14.59
C THR A 190 5.96 -22.89 -15.75
N ASN A 191 4.68 -22.61 -15.84
CA ASN A 191 4.14 -21.67 -16.81
C ASN A 191 3.71 -20.35 -16.15
N THR A 192 3.24 -19.40 -16.93
CA THR A 192 2.80 -18.09 -16.42
C THR A 192 1.61 -18.18 -15.47
N ASP A 193 0.74 -19.17 -15.64
CA ASP A 193 -0.45 -19.34 -14.79
C ASP A 193 -0.09 -19.88 -13.40
N ASP A 194 1.06 -20.54 -13.27
CA ASP A 194 1.58 -21.02 -11.98
C ASP A 194 2.21 -19.88 -11.15
N LEU A 195 2.47 -18.74 -11.79
CA LEU A 195 3.13 -17.58 -11.19
C LEU A 195 2.18 -16.42 -10.88
N SER A 196 0.92 -16.53 -11.26
CA SER A 196 -0.14 -15.52 -11.09
C SER A 196 -0.97 -15.72 -9.83
#